data_979eca9bae5ab01a6269621c25609984
#
_entry.id   979eca9bae5ab01a6269621c25609984
#
_cell.length_a   1.000
_cell.length_b   1.000
_cell.length_c   1.000
_cell.angle_alpha   90.00
_cell.angle_beta   90.00
_cell.angle_gamma   90.00
#
_symmetry.space_group_name_H-M   'P 1'
#
loop_
_entity.id
_entity.type
_entity.pdbx_description
1 polymer ?
#
loop_
_entity_poly.entity_id
_entity_poly.type
_entity_poly.pdbx_seq_one_letter_code
_entity_poly.pdbx_strand_id
1 'polypeptide(L)'
;MTTGGNAYSHTGSTGDGYAFARSLGHTVTQLWPSLSSFLTKEKWTHELSGLAFERAKIDTLTWPILLTHFWLSGPLAFMYSSQIAWDMIDGNHPRTIQLSPIADIWVAEWDSFLKLEFGNHPKKLITNILTEHLPRRFAELFVREYCPHIETTYPVSIARVDREKIARLLGEGIPLTLTDRRPGDEFVTAGGVNTDEIDPETMESRISKNLYFAWEVLNVDGYTGGFSLQICWASGYMVGRDIADSL
;
A
#
# COMPACT_ATOMS: atom_id res chain seq x y z
N MET A 1 14.19 25.93 6.04
CA MET A 1 12.80 25.73 5.60
C MET A 1 12.30 24.38 6.09
N THR A 2 11.25 24.35 6.91
CA THR A 2 10.74 23.15 7.60
C THR A 2 9.21 23.14 7.58
N THR A 3 8.63 23.51 6.43
CA THR A 3 7.19 23.73 6.27
C THR A 3 6.38 22.44 6.11
N GLY A 4 7.04 21.30 5.99
CA GLY A 4 6.40 20.02 5.66
C GLY A 4 6.01 19.93 4.20
N GLY A 5 5.26 18.88 3.90
CA GLY A 5 4.72 18.57 2.57
C GLY A 5 3.35 19.19 2.32
N ASN A 6 2.52 18.48 1.53
CA ASN A 6 1.14 18.85 1.19
C ASN A 6 0.11 17.85 1.71
N ALA A 7 0.55 16.80 2.40
CA ALA A 7 -0.30 15.80 3.02
C ALA A 7 -1.02 16.39 4.24
N TYR A 8 -2.18 15.84 4.60
CA TYR A 8 -3.01 16.30 5.73
C TYR A 8 -3.30 17.82 5.71
N SER A 9 -3.71 18.34 4.57
CA SER A 9 -3.96 19.78 4.38
C SER A 9 -4.88 20.40 5.43
N HIS A 10 -5.80 19.64 6.02
CA HIS A 10 -6.67 20.07 7.11
C HIS A 10 -5.94 20.39 8.43
N THR A 11 -4.67 19.96 8.58
CA THR A 11 -3.82 20.29 9.73
C THR A 11 -2.98 21.56 9.53
N GLY A 12 -3.14 22.25 8.39
CA GLY A 12 -2.38 23.43 8.03
C GLY A 12 -1.16 23.17 7.12
N SER A 13 -1.01 21.95 6.62
CA SER A 13 0.00 21.60 5.62
C SER A 13 -0.48 22.05 4.25
N THR A 14 -0.08 23.25 3.83
CA THR A 14 -0.59 23.92 2.61
C THR A 14 0.35 23.82 1.42
N GLY A 15 1.57 23.30 1.64
CA GLY A 15 2.60 23.24 0.60
C GLY A 15 3.25 24.60 0.29
N ASP A 16 3.08 25.61 1.13
CA ASP A 16 3.66 26.96 0.94
C ASP A 16 5.17 26.93 0.76
N GLY A 17 5.87 26.00 1.44
CA GLY A 17 7.30 25.81 1.30
C GLY A 17 7.75 25.52 -0.13
N TYR A 18 6.94 24.86 -0.93
CA TYR A 18 7.25 24.62 -2.33
C TYR A 18 7.23 25.89 -3.17
N ALA A 19 6.30 26.82 -2.87
CA ALA A 19 6.25 28.12 -3.53
C ALA A 19 7.46 28.96 -3.13
N PHE A 20 7.80 28.97 -1.85
CA PHE A 20 8.99 29.67 -1.35
C PHE A 20 10.28 29.12 -1.97
N ALA A 21 10.45 27.80 -2.01
CA ALA A 21 11.62 27.17 -2.63
C ALA A 21 11.77 27.57 -4.11
N ARG A 22 10.67 27.51 -4.89
CA ARG A 22 10.69 27.96 -6.30
C ARG A 22 11.08 29.45 -6.44
N SER A 23 10.57 30.31 -5.56
CA SER A 23 10.91 31.75 -5.60
C SER A 23 12.38 32.03 -5.29
N LEU A 24 13.04 31.10 -4.59
CA LEU A 24 14.48 31.16 -4.28
C LEU A 24 15.35 30.41 -5.30
N GLY A 25 14.76 29.95 -6.40
CA GLY A 25 15.48 29.32 -7.52
C GLY A 25 15.56 27.79 -7.46
N HIS A 26 14.95 27.14 -6.46
CA HIS A 26 14.95 25.69 -6.34
C HIS A 26 13.96 25.02 -7.28
N THR A 27 14.35 23.84 -7.78
CA THR A 27 13.46 22.94 -8.50
C THR A 27 12.60 22.18 -7.49
N VAL A 28 11.30 22.19 -7.69
CA VAL A 28 10.35 21.33 -6.97
C VAL A 28 9.80 20.31 -7.94
N THR A 29 10.05 19.04 -7.67
CA THR A 29 9.56 17.92 -8.47
C THR A 29 8.02 17.84 -8.41
N GLN A 30 7.42 17.03 -9.27
CA GLN A 30 5.97 16.83 -9.24
C GLN A 30 5.55 16.25 -7.88
N LEU A 31 4.46 16.75 -7.32
CA LEU A 31 3.95 16.33 -6.03
C LEU A 31 2.82 15.32 -6.22
N TRP A 32 2.86 14.22 -5.48
CA TRP A 32 1.83 13.19 -5.48
C TRP A 32 1.50 12.71 -4.07
N PRO A 33 0.27 12.23 -3.82
CA PRO A 33 -0.06 11.56 -2.57
C PRO A 33 0.70 10.24 -2.45
N SER A 34 1.33 10.00 -1.30
CA SER A 34 2.00 8.76 -0.94
C SER A 34 1.48 8.23 0.39
N LEU A 35 1.67 6.94 0.65
CA LEU A 35 1.12 6.24 1.82
C LEU A 35 -0.40 6.42 1.93
N SER A 36 -1.12 6.19 0.83
CA SER A 36 -2.58 6.33 0.73
C SER A 36 -3.28 4.98 0.70
N SER A 37 -4.54 4.97 1.13
CA SER A 37 -5.48 3.87 0.88
C SER A 37 -6.03 3.93 -0.55
N PHE A 38 -6.55 2.81 -1.05
CA PHE A 38 -7.12 2.70 -2.39
C PHE A 38 -8.60 2.33 -2.37
N LEU A 39 -9.37 2.94 -3.25
CA LEU A 39 -10.71 2.49 -3.60
C LEU A 39 -10.61 1.33 -4.59
N THR A 40 -11.40 0.28 -4.37
CA THR A 40 -11.49 -0.86 -5.28
C THR A 40 -12.81 -0.86 -6.05
N LYS A 41 -12.78 -1.38 -7.27
CA LYS A 41 -13.97 -1.58 -8.11
C LYS A 41 -14.86 -2.69 -7.57
N GLU A 42 -14.25 -3.69 -6.97
CA GLU A 42 -14.89 -4.90 -6.47
C GLU A 42 -15.66 -4.61 -5.19
N LYS A 43 -16.99 -4.52 -5.28
CA LYS A 43 -17.85 -4.16 -4.14
C LYS A 43 -17.84 -5.18 -3.01
N TRP A 44 -17.50 -6.44 -3.31
CA TRP A 44 -17.43 -7.48 -2.29
C TRP A 44 -16.35 -7.19 -1.23
N THR A 45 -15.31 -6.41 -1.54
CA THR A 45 -14.30 -6.00 -0.57
C THR A 45 -14.92 -5.22 0.60
N HIS A 46 -15.98 -4.47 0.34
CA HIS A 46 -16.69 -3.67 1.36
C HIS A 46 -17.44 -4.54 2.37
N GLU A 47 -17.89 -5.74 1.96
CA GLU A 47 -18.53 -6.72 2.85
C GLU A 47 -17.55 -7.29 3.89
N LEU A 48 -16.24 -7.18 3.63
CA LEU A 48 -15.16 -7.64 4.51
C LEU A 48 -14.60 -6.54 5.43
N SER A 49 -15.31 -5.43 5.58
CA SER A 49 -14.86 -4.34 6.45
C SER A 49 -14.44 -4.82 7.84
N GLY A 50 -13.28 -4.34 8.29
CA GLY A 50 -12.65 -4.74 9.54
C GLY A 50 -11.83 -6.02 9.46
N LEU A 51 -11.80 -6.71 8.31
CA LEU A 51 -10.97 -7.87 8.11
C LEU A 51 -9.53 -7.46 7.78
N ALA A 52 -8.57 -8.04 8.49
CA ALA A 52 -7.15 -7.90 8.21
C ALA A 52 -6.52 -9.25 7.87
N PHE A 53 -5.51 -9.21 7.02
CA PHE A 53 -4.59 -10.32 6.80
C PHE A 53 -3.20 -9.87 7.23
N GLU A 54 -2.58 -10.62 8.13
CA GLU A 54 -1.29 -10.28 8.74
C GLU A 54 -0.12 -10.32 7.74
N ARG A 55 -0.20 -11.20 6.76
CA ARG A 55 0.83 -11.43 5.76
C ARG A 55 0.23 -11.57 4.37
N ALA A 56 -0.42 -10.52 3.90
CA ALA A 56 -0.89 -10.44 2.52
C ALA A 56 0.25 -10.00 1.59
N LYS A 57 0.11 -10.28 0.29
CA LYS A 57 1.10 -9.95 -0.73
C LYS A 57 0.48 -9.20 -1.90
N ILE A 58 1.14 -8.14 -2.34
CA ILE A 58 0.92 -7.46 -3.63
C ILE A 58 2.29 -7.32 -4.29
N ASP A 59 2.45 -7.84 -5.49
CA ASP A 59 3.73 -7.89 -6.23
C ASP A 59 4.84 -8.52 -5.38
N THR A 60 5.87 -7.76 -5.00
CA THR A 60 6.98 -8.22 -4.16
C THR A 60 6.81 -7.83 -2.68
N LEU A 61 5.79 -7.04 -2.36
CA LEU A 61 5.55 -6.55 -1.01
C LEU A 61 4.71 -7.56 -0.21
N THR A 62 5.12 -7.83 1.02
CA THR A 62 4.40 -8.70 1.97
C THR A 62 4.29 -8.00 3.30
N TRP A 63 3.07 -7.57 3.67
CA TRP A 63 2.76 -6.82 4.89
C TRP A 63 1.29 -7.02 5.29
N PRO A 64 0.90 -6.61 6.50
CA PRO A 64 -0.51 -6.59 6.89
C PRO A 64 -1.33 -5.68 5.97
N ILE A 65 -2.53 -6.15 5.60
CA ILE A 65 -3.51 -5.39 4.85
C ILE A 65 -4.85 -5.36 5.59
N LEU A 66 -5.58 -4.27 5.48
CA LEU A 66 -6.88 -4.07 6.11
C LEU A 66 -7.92 -3.72 5.04
N LEU A 67 -9.01 -4.46 5.01
CA LEU A 67 -10.20 -4.09 4.25
C LEU A 67 -11.10 -3.22 5.14
N THR A 68 -11.49 -2.06 4.62
CA THR A 68 -12.41 -1.14 5.29
C THR A 68 -13.75 -1.09 4.55
N HIS A 69 -14.67 -0.24 4.97
CA HIS A 69 -15.98 -0.11 4.31
C HIS A 69 -15.89 0.30 2.83
N PHE A 70 -14.83 1.02 2.44
CA PHE A 70 -14.68 1.53 1.07
C PHE A 70 -13.26 1.38 0.53
N TRP A 71 -12.27 1.16 1.41
CA TRP A 71 -10.86 1.29 1.07
C TRP A 71 -10.07 0.02 1.40
N LEU A 72 -9.13 -0.29 0.51
CA LEU A 72 -8.02 -1.18 0.78
C LEU A 72 -6.95 -0.35 1.50
N SER A 73 -6.62 -0.71 2.72
CA SER A 73 -5.80 0.09 3.65
C SER A 73 -4.78 -0.78 4.39
N GLY A 74 -4.09 -0.19 5.35
CA GLY A 74 -3.07 -0.86 6.14
C GLY A 74 -1.67 -0.78 5.53
N PRO A 75 -0.65 -1.30 6.24
CA PRO A 75 0.75 -1.15 5.86
C PRO A 75 1.05 -1.56 4.42
N LEU A 76 0.50 -2.69 3.93
CA LEU A 76 0.72 -3.16 2.57
C LEU A 76 0.18 -2.17 1.53
N ALA A 77 -1.01 -1.62 1.74
CA ALA A 77 -1.61 -0.65 0.83
C ALA A 77 -0.79 0.64 0.81
N PHE A 78 -0.33 1.11 1.97
CA PHE A 78 0.48 2.32 2.08
C PHE A 78 1.84 2.16 1.38
N MET A 79 2.55 1.05 1.61
CA MET A 79 3.81 0.77 0.94
C MET A 79 3.64 0.64 -0.57
N TYR A 80 2.59 -0.04 -1.00
CA TYR A 80 2.27 -0.15 -2.43
C TYR A 80 1.96 1.22 -3.03
N SER A 81 1.22 2.07 -2.32
CA SER A 81 0.94 3.45 -2.72
C SER A 81 2.22 4.29 -2.91
N SER A 82 3.21 4.13 -2.03
CA SER A 82 4.51 4.80 -2.17
C SER A 82 5.27 4.28 -3.40
N GLN A 83 5.31 2.96 -3.61
CA GLN A 83 6.01 2.35 -4.75
C GLN A 83 5.47 2.83 -6.09
N ILE A 84 4.16 3.10 -6.19
CA ILE A 84 3.48 3.57 -7.39
C ILE A 84 3.02 5.03 -7.27
N ALA A 85 3.71 5.84 -6.46
CA ALA A 85 3.27 7.21 -6.16
C ALA A 85 3.06 8.05 -7.43
N TRP A 86 3.90 7.86 -8.43
CA TRP A 86 3.88 8.58 -9.71
C TRP A 86 2.86 8.07 -10.72
N ASP A 87 2.21 6.93 -10.46
CA ASP A 87 1.20 6.39 -11.35
C ASP A 87 -0.13 7.12 -11.10
N MET A 88 -0.74 7.60 -12.17
CA MET A 88 -2.10 8.12 -12.10
C MET A 88 -3.06 6.96 -11.89
N ILE A 89 -3.82 7.02 -10.80
CA ILE A 89 -4.88 6.06 -10.51
C ILE A 89 -6.14 6.86 -10.22
N ASP A 90 -7.08 6.78 -11.16
CA ASP A 90 -8.41 7.38 -11.07
C ASP A 90 -9.42 6.54 -11.86
N GLY A 91 -10.68 6.98 -11.93
CA GLY A 91 -11.73 6.27 -12.66
C GLY A 91 -11.44 6.03 -14.14
N ASN A 92 -10.56 6.83 -14.76
CA ASN A 92 -10.16 6.69 -16.17
C ASN A 92 -8.88 5.84 -16.34
N HIS A 93 -8.06 5.74 -15.28
CA HIS A 93 -6.78 5.04 -15.26
C HIS A 93 -6.76 4.02 -14.10
N PRO A 94 -7.63 3.00 -14.13
CA PRO A 94 -7.67 1.98 -13.09
C PRO A 94 -6.43 1.08 -13.18
N ARG A 95 -5.96 0.59 -12.03
CA ARG A 95 -4.84 -0.34 -11.95
C ARG A 95 -5.27 -1.68 -11.36
N THR A 96 -5.05 -2.76 -12.09
CA THR A 96 -5.30 -4.11 -11.55
C THR A 96 -4.07 -4.62 -10.82
N ILE A 97 -4.29 -5.12 -9.60
CA ILE A 97 -3.30 -5.79 -8.76
C ILE A 97 -3.71 -7.24 -8.51
N GLN A 98 -2.75 -8.05 -8.06
CA GLN A 98 -3.00 -9.40 -7.56
C GLN A 98 -2.77 -9.40 -6.05
N LEU A 99 -3.84 -9.62 -5.27
CA LEU A 99 -3.78 -9.68 -3.81
C LEU A 99 -3.81 -11.15 -3.35
N SER A 100 -2.68 -11.69 -2.89
CA SER A 100 -2.67 -12.95 -2.16
C SER A 100 -2.95 -12.69 -0.68
N PRO A 101 -3.97 -13.33 -0.09
CA PRO A 101 -4.32 -13.12 1.31
C PRO A 101 -3.31 -13.73 2.29
N ILE A 102 -2.56 -14.76 1.87
CA ILE A 102 -1.53 -15.44 2.65
C ILE A 102 -0.29 -15.61 1.79
N ALA A 103 0.69 -14.74 2.00
CA ALA A 103 1.91 -14.68 1.19
C ALA A 103 2.78 -15.93 1.25
N ASP A 104 2.69 -16.69 2.33
CA ASP A 104 3.58 -17.80 2.63
C ASP A 104 3.11 -19.14 2.04
N ILE A 105 1.94 -19.19 1.41
CA ILE A 105 1.38 -20.42 0.81
C ILE A 105 1.31 -20.25 -0.70
N TRP A 106 2.12 -21.03 -1.42
CA TRP A 106 2.19 -20.99 -2.88
C TRP A 106 1.10 -21.85 -3.53
N VAL A 107 0.89 -21.67 -4.83
CA VAL A 107 -0.11 -22.42 -5.62
C VAL A 107 -0.01 -23.93 -5.44
N ALA A 108 1.21 -24.48 -5.46
CA ALA A 108 1.44 -25.93 -5.29
C ALA A 108 1.05 -26.44 -3.90
N GLU A 109 1.27 -25.62 -2.88
CA GLU A 109 0.90 -25.94 -1.49
C GLU A 109 -0.60 -25.86 -1.30
N TRP A 110 -1.27 -24.81 -1.84
CA TRP A 110 -2.71 -24.73 -1.87
C TRP A 110 -3.35 -25.92 -2.60
N ASP A 111 -2.84 -26.30 -3.78
CA ASP A 111 -3.36 -27.46 -4.53
C ASP A 111 -3.17 -28.77 -3.75
N SER A 112 -2.03 -28.93 -3.09
CA SER A 112 -1.72 -30.10 -2.27
C SER A 112 -2.62 -30.17 -1.03
N PHE A 113 -2.82 -29.04 -0.34
CA PHE A 113 -3.74 -28.91 0.78
C PHE A 113 -5.17 -29.28 0.37
N LEU A 114 -5.67 -28.69 -0.71
CA LEU A 114 -7.02 -28.99 -1.21
C LEU A 114 -7.20 -30.45 -1.61
N LYS A 115 -6.21 -31.06 -2.26
CA LYS A 115 -6.26 -32.50 -2.59
C LYS A 115 -6.37 -33.38 -1.34
N LEU A 116 -5.55 -33.08 -0.32
CA LEU A 116 -5.54 -33.80 0.93
C LEU A 116 -6.90 -33.69 1.64
N GLU A 117 -7.39 -32.44 1.77
CA GLU A 117 -8.66 -32.16 2.47
C GLU A 117 -9.88 -32.74 1.73
N PHE A 118 -9.88 -32.74 0.41
CA PHE A 118 -10.94 -33.35 -0.38
C PHE A 118 -10.99 -34.88 -0.18
N GLY A 119 -9.82 -35.51 -0.04
CA GLY A 119 -9.73 -36.93 0.27
C GLY A 119 -10.18 -37.28 1.69
N ASN A 120 -9.74 -36.50 2.67
CA ASN A 120 -10.02 -36.74 4.09
C ASN A 120 -11.47 -36.37 4.46
N HIS A 121 -12.05 -35.35 3.82
CA HIS A 121 -13.33 -34.77 4.18
C HIS A 121 -14.31 -34.68 3.00
N PRO A 122 -14.69 -35.81 2.38
CA PRO A 122 -15.48 -35.83 1.14
C PRO A 122 -16.88 -35.22 1.25
N LYS A 123 -17.37 -34.98 2.48
CA LYS A 123 -18.67 -34.38 2.77
C LYS A 123 -18.59 -32.99 3.42
N LYS A 124 -17.38 -32.40 3.53
CA LYS A 124 -17.16 -31.05 4.09
C LYS A 124 -17.17 -30.02 2.95
N LEU A 125 -18.04 -29.04 2.99
CA LEU A 125 -18.10 -28.00 1.96
C LEU A 125 -16.77 -27.28 1.81
N ILE A 126 -16.45 -26.83 0.59
CA ILE A 126 -15.21 -26.12 0.26
C ILE A 126 -14.98 -24.90 1.16
N THR A 127 -16.02 -24.14 1.44
CA THR A 127 -15.96 -22.98 2.35
C THR A 127 -15.41 -23.38 3.72
N ASN A 128 -15.91 -24.49 4.30
CA ASN A 128 -15.44 -24.98 5.61
C ASN A 128 -14.02 -25.54 5.55
N ILE A 129 -13.58 -26.04 4.40
CA ILE A 129 -12.18 -26.48 4.21
C ILE A 129 -11.27 -25.24 4.22
N LEU A 130 -11.62 -24.21 3.47
CA LEU A 130 -10.82 -23.00 3.39
C LEU A 130 -10.70 -22.26 4.75
N THR A 131 -11.66 -22.42 5.67
CA THR A 131 -11.59 -21.80 7.00
C THR A 131 -10.47 -22.34 7.89
N GLU A 132 -9.75 -23.34 7.50
CA GLU A 132 -8.55 -23.80 8.20
C GLU A 132 -7.37 -22.82 8.05
N HIS A 133 -7.33 -22.06 6.96
CA HIS A 133 -6.30 -21.08 6.68
C HIS A 133 -6.84 -19.65 6.54
N LEU A 134 -8.13 -19.49 6.25
CA LEU A 134 -8.74 -18.21 5.91
C LEU A 134 -9.85 -17.83 6.89
N PRO A 135 -10.02 -16.55 7.22
CA PRO A 135 -11.18 -16.09 7.97
C PRO A 135 -12.49 -16.51 7.30
N ARG A 136 -13.46 -16.97 8.10
CA ARG A 136 -14.72 -17.53 7.59
C ARG A 136 -15.45 -16.58 6.64
N ARG A 137 -15.59 -15.31 7.00
CA ARG A 137 -16.24 -14.30 6.14
C ARG A 137 -15.58 -14.18 4.77
N PHE A 138 -14.25 -14.27 4.75
CA PHE A 138 -13.50 -14.23 3.49
C PHE A 138 -13.69 -15.51 2.68
N ALA A 139 -13.62 -16.68 3.30
CA ALA A 139 -13.80 -17.97 2.62
C ALA A 139 -15.20 -18.09 1.97
N GLU A 140 -16.25 -17.68 2.69
CA GLU A 140 -17.64 -17.65 2.19
C GLU A 140 -17.77 -16.73 0.96
N LEU A 141 -17.25 -15.52 1.09
CA LEU A 141 -17.30 -14.54 0.02
C LEU A 141 -16.43 -14.94 -1.18
N PHE A 142 -15.23 -15.45 -0.94
CA PHE A 142 -14.34 -15.92 -2.00
C PHE A 142 -14.98 -17.03 -2.86
N VAL A 143 -15.62 -18.01 -2.24
CA VAL A 143 -16.31 -19.09 -2.96
C VAL A 143 -17.50 -18.52 -3.75
N ARG A 144 -18.30 -17.67 -3.13
CA ARG A 144 -19.46 -17.02 -3.79
C ARG A 144 -19.06 -16.22 -5.03
N GLU A 145 -17.97 -15.45 -4.94
CA GLU A 145 -17.56 -14.55 -6.04
C GLU A 145 -16.78 -15.25 -7.15
N TYR A 146 -15.91 -16.19 -6.78
CA TYR A 146 -14.98 -16.79 -7.73
C TYR A 146 -15.37 -18.20 -8.19
N CYS A 147 -16.13 -18.92 -7.40
CA CYS A 147 -16.51 -20.30 -7.65
C CYS A 147 -17.96 -20.62 -7.24
N PRO A 148 -18.96 -19.80 -7.61
CA PRO A 148 -20.34 -19.93 -7.12
C PRO A 148 -20.97 -21.30 -7.43
N HIS A 149 -20.57 -21.94 -8.52
CA HIS A 149 -21.10 -23.25 -8.95
C HIS A 149 -20.67 -24.41 -8.05
N ILE A 150 -19.68 -24.23 -7.18
CA ILE A 150 -19.24 -25.25 -6.22
C ILE A 150 -19.56 -24.90 -4.77
N GLU A 151 -20.23 -23.78 -4.49
CA GLU A 151 -20.51 -23.32 -3.12
C GLU A 151 -21.22 -24.37 -2.25
N THR A 152 -22.16 -25.11 -2.85
CA THR A 152 -22.91 -26.20 -2.22
C THR A 152 -22.46 -27.60 -2.65
N THR A 153 -21.36 -27.67 -3.40
CA THR A 153 -20.85 -28.93 -3.95
C THR A 153 -19.89 -29.58 -2.97
N TYR A 154 -20.04 -30.91 -2.81
CA TYR A 154 -19.08 -31.68 -2.01
C TYR A 154 -17.78 -31.93 -2.77
N PRO A 155 -16.64 -32.06 -2.08
CA PRO A 155 -15.30 -32.20 -2.66
C PRO A 155 -15.19 -33.30 -3.71
N VAL A 156 -15.87 -34.45 -3.52
CA VAL A 156 -15.87 -35.57 -4.47
C VAL A 156 -16.38 -35.18 -5.87
N SER A 157 -17.20 -34.15 -5.97
CA SER A 157 -17.77 -33.65 -7.22
C SER A 157 -17.12 -32.37 -7.74
N ILE A 158 -16.13 -31.82 -7.00
CA ILE A 158 -15.38 -30.63 -7.46
C ILE A 158 -14.37 -31.06 -8.52
N ALA A 159 -14.48 -30.49 -9.69
CA ALA A 159 -13.58 -30.79 -10.79
C ALA A 159 -12.13 -30.32 -10.48
N ARG A 160 -11.16 -31.00 -11.08
CA ARG A 160 -9.74 -30.64 -10.95
C ARG A 160 -9.48 -29.18 -11.35
N VAL A 161 -10.14 -28.71 -12.41
CA VAL A 161 -9.98 -27.33 -12.91
C VAL A 161 -10.41 -26.29 -11.88
N ASP A 162 -11.47 -26.55 -11.10
CA ASP A 162 -11.94 -25.66 -10.05
C ASP A 162 -10.98 -25.62 -8.86
N ARG A 163 -10.48 -26.79 -8.45
CA ARG A 163 -9.47 -26.88 -7.40
C ARG A 163 -8.21 -26.11 -7.79
N GLU A 164 -7.69 -26.29 -9.00
CA GLU A 164 -6.52 -25.58 -9.51
C GLU A 164 -6.78 -24.08 -9.65
N LYS A 165 -7.98 -23.66 -9.99
CA LYS A 165 -8.40 -22.25 -10.01
C LYS A 165 -8.35 -21.64 -8.61
N ILE A 166 -8.89 -22.33 -7.60
CA ILE A 166 -8.85 -21.88 -6.21
C ILE A 166 -7.39 -21.73 -5.74
N ALA A 167 -6.57 -22.78 -5.97
CA ALA A 167 -5.16 -22.76 -5.59
C ALA A 167 -4.41 -21.58 -6.22
N ARG A 168 -4.69 -21.28 -7.49
CA ARG A 168 -4.06 -20.16 -8.20
C ARG A 168 -4.51 -18.81 -7.65
N LEU A 169 -5.81 -18.60 -7.46
CA LEU A 169 -6.34 -17.34 -6.93
C LEU A 169 -5.82 -17.05 -5.50
N LEU A 170 -5.63 -18.07 -4.69
CA LEU A 170 -5.12 -17.88 -3.32
C LEU A 170 -3.59 -17.74 -3.29
N GLY A 171 -2.85 -18.45 -4.15
CA GLY A 171 -1.39 -18.46 -4.17
C GLY A 171 -0.76 -17.34 -5.01
N GLU A 172 -1.26 -17.10 -6.23
CA GLU A 172 -0.77 -16.00 -7.09
C GLU A 172 -1.42 -14.67 -6.72
N GLY A 173 -2.70 -14.71 -6.33
CA GLY A 173 -3.47 -13.54 -5.91
C GLY A 173 -4.83 -13.43 -6.59
N ILE A 174 -5.69 -12.72 -5.92
CA ILE A 174 -7.04 -12.38 -6.36
C ILE A 174 -6.94 -11.05 -7.09
N PRO A 175 -7.47 -10.94 -8.33
CA PRO A 175 -7.43 -9.69 -9.05
C PRO A 175 -8.33 -8.65 -8.37
N LEU A 176 -7.78 -7.48 -8.07
CA LEU A 176 -8.47 -6.30 -7.58
C LEU A 176 -8.13 -5.12 -8.48
N THR A 177 -9.12 -4.29 -8.75
CA THR A 177 -8.97 -3.10 -9.58
C THR A 177 -9.00 -1.85 -8.69
N LEU A 178 -7.87 -1.21 -8.55
CA LEU A 178 -7.75 0.08 -7.87
C LEU A 178 -8.30 1.16 -8.79
N THR A 179 -9.24 1.95 -8.30
CA THR A 179 -9.94 2.98 -9.10
C THR A 179 -9.65 4.39 -8.64
N ASP A 180 -9.15 4.58 -7.42
CA ASP A 180 -8.78 5.88 -6.89
C ASP A 180 -7.88 5.73 -5.65
N ARG A 181 -7.19 6.81 -5.30
CA ARG A 181 -6.54 6.98 -3.99
C ARG A 181 -7.50 7.75 -3.08
N ARG A 182 -7.45 7.50 -1.78
CA ARG A 182 -8.30 8.23 -0.83
C ARG A 182 -7.86 9.68 -0.73
N PRO A 183 -8.67 10.64 -1.18
CA PRO A 183 -8.28 12.04 -1.22
C PRO A 183 -8.13 12.64 0.19
N GLY A 184 -7.05 13.39 0.43
CA GLY A 184 -6.84 14.14 1.68
C GLY A 184 -6.51 13.28 2.90
N ASP A 185 -6.19 11.99 2.70
CA ASP A 185 -5.86 11.05 3.77
C ASP A 185 -4.50 10.35 3.52
N GLU A 186 -3.74 10.90 2.60
CA GLU A 186 -2.34 10.53 2.38
C GLU A 186 -1.48 10.93 3.57
N PHE A 187 -0.62 10.02 4.03
CA PHE A 187 0.25 10.29 5.19
C PHE A 187 1.43 11.18 4.85
N VAL A 188 1.92 11.12 3.61
CA VAL A 188 3.08 11.89 3.16
C VAL A 188 2.90 12.34 1.71
N THR A 189 3.67 13.35 1.33
CA THR A 189 3.80 13.83 -0.05
C THR A 189 5.01 13.17 -0.69
N ALA A 190 4.83 12.46 -1.82
CA ALA A 190 5.92 12.10 -2.71
C ALA A 190 6.28 13.31 -3.58
N GLY A 191 7.59 13.50 -3.81
CA GLY A 191 8.10 14.71 -4.45
C GLY A 191 8.47 15.81 -3.46
N GLY A 192 8.99 16.92 -3.96
CA GLY A 192 9.45 18.03 -3.14
C GLY A 192 10.63 18.77 -3.76
N VAL A 193 11.34 19.53 -2.95
CA VAL A 193 12.58 20.23 -3.34
C VAL A 193 13.62 19.21 -3.76
N ASN A 194 14.23 19.42 -4.95
CA ASN A 194 15.22 18.51 -5.50
C ASN A 194 16.43 18.37 -4.58
N THR A 195 16.71 17.15 -4.14
CA THR A 195 17.80 16.85 -3.22
C THR A 195 19.19 17.06 -3.82
N ASP A 196 19.37 17.06 -5.13
CA ASP A 196 20.64 17.37 -5.77
C ASP A 196 21.07 18.83 -5.55
N GLU A 197 20.13 19.69 -5.23
CA GLU A 197 20.35 21.11 -4.94
C GLU A 197 20.63 21.38 -3.46
N ILE A 198 20.71 20.34 -2.64
CA ILE A 198 20.93 20.40 -1.20
C ILE A 198 22.24 19.66 -0.84
N ASP A 199 23.03 20.22 0.04
CA ASP A 199 24.19 19.54 0.57
C ASP A 199 23.75 18.47 1.58
N PRO A 200 24.07 17.18 1.36
CA PRO A 200 23.60 16.11 2.24
C PRO A 200 24.31 16.07 3.60
N GLU A 201 25.41 16.79 3.80
CA GLU A 201 26.14 16.82 5.06
C GLU A 201 25.67 17.95 5.99
N THR A 202 25.17 19.05 5.42
CA THR A 202 24.75 20.24 6.16
C THR A 202 23.27 20.52 6.04
N MET A 203 22.62 20.00 5.00
CA MET A 203 21.26 20.34 4.55
C MET A 203 21.12 21.78 4.06
N GLU A 204 22.26 22.48 3.79
CA GLU A 204 22.27 23.82 3.19
C GLU A 204 21.97 23.75 1.70
N SER A 205 21.28 24.76 1.20
CA SER A 205 21.06 24.97 -0.23
C SER A 205 22.36 25.23 -0.97
N ARG A 206 22.59 24.53 -2.07
CA ARG A 206 23.68 24.80 -3.02
C ARG A 206 23.42 26.04 -3.91
N ILE A 207 22.16 26.55 -3.89
CA ILE A 207 21.70 27.67 -4.72
C ILE A 207 21.71 28.97 -3.93
N SER A 208 21.21 28.94 -2.68
CA SER A 208 21.06 30.11 -1.84
C SER A 208 21.79 29.90 -0.51
N LYS A 209 22.82 30.70 -0.22
CA LYS A 209 23.57 30.65 1.04
C LYS A 209 22.67 30.95 2.24
N ASN A 210 22.97 30.31 3.37
CA ASN A 210 22.25 30.42 4.64
C ASN A 210 20.77 29.98 4.55
N LEU A 211 20.40 29.20 3.54
CA LEU A 211 19.11 28.58 3.39
C LEU A 211 19.24 27.08 3.62
N TYR A 212 18.55 26.55 4.60
CA TYR A 212 18.54 25.15 4.95
C TYR A 212 17.19 24.54 4.73
N PHE A 213 17.18 23.25 4.38
CA PHE A 213 15.96 22.47 4.19
C PHE A 213 15.97 21.25 5.10
N ALA A 214 14.83 20.99 5.71
CA ALA A 214 14.62 19.77 6.48
C ALA A 214 13.17 19.32 6.39
N TRP A 215 12.96 18.00 6.61
CA TRP A 215 11.66 17.38 6.64
C TRP A 215 11.05 17.14 5.25
N GLU A 216 9.70 16.95 5.21
CA GLU A 216 8.93 16.54 4.02
C GLU A 216 8.84 17.59 2.91
N VAL A 217 9.44 18.76 3.07
CA VAL A 217 9.59 19.71 1.96
C VAL A 217 10.59 19.23 0.91
N LEU A 218 11.48 18.31 1.29
CA LEU A 218 12.45 17.68 0.39
C LEU A 218 11.80 16.55 -0.42
N ASN A 219 12.33 16.30 -1.62
CA ASN A 219 11.95 15.14 -2.44
C ASN A 219 12.51 13.84 -1.84
N VAL A 220 12.03 13.48 -0.66
CA VAL A 220 12.38 12.25 0.06
C VAL A 220 11.15 11.74 0.77
N ASP A 221 10.69 10.55 0.38
CA ASP A 221 9.64 9.83 1.07
C ASP A 221 10.06 8.38 1.33
N GLY A 222 9.54 7.81 2.40
CA GLY A 222 9.85 6.45 2.82
C GLY A 222 8.64 5.53 2.69
N TYR A 223 8.88 4.23 2.63
CA TYR A 223 7.82 3.21 2.56
C TYR A 223 6.89 3.17 3.77
N THR A 224 7.27 3.79 4.88
CA THR A 224 6.41 3.90 6.08
C THR A 224 6.64 5.25 6.77
N GLY A 225 5.67 5.69 7.58
CA GLY A 225 5.78 6.92 8.37
C GLY A 225 6.99 6.96 9.31
N GLY A 226 7.50 5.81 9.75
CA GLY A 226 8.72 5.73 10.56
C GLY A 226 9.97 6.21 9.83
N PHE A 227 10.11 5.90 8.53
CA PHE A 227 11.21 6.44 7.72
C PHE A 227 11.10 7.94 7.54
N SER A 228 9.89 8.47 7.28
CA SER A 228 9.66 9.91 7.16
C SER A 228 10.01 10.63 8.45
N LEU A 229 9.63 10.12 9.62
CA LEU A 229 10.02 10.67 10.92
C LEU A 229 11.56 10.63 11.13
N GLN A 230 12.22 9.55 10.74
CA GLN A 230 13.68 9.44 10.85
C GLN A 230 14.40 10.48 9.98
N ILE A 231 13.90 10.70 8.76
CA ILE A 231 14.42 11.74 7.86
C ILE A 231 14.24 13.13 8.47
N CYS A 232 13.08 13.40 9.09
CA CYS A 232 12.84 14.67 9.78
C CYS A 232 13.83 14.94 10.90
N TRP A 233 14.08 13.95 11.76
CA TRP A 233 15.01 14.09 12.87
C TRP A 233 16.45 14.22 12.39
N ALA A 234 16.87 13.40 11.42
CA ALA A 234 18.22 13.42 10.88
C ALA A 234 18.52 14.77 10.21
N SER A 235 17.67 15.22 9.30
CA SER A 235 17.86 16.48 8.59
C SER A 235 17.81 17.68 9.54
N GLY A 236 16.87 17.70 10.49
CA GLY A 236 16.80 18.76 11.50
C GLY A 236 18.03 18.82 12.40
N TYR A 237 18.57 17.67 12.81
CA TYR A 237 19.82 17.59 13.58
C TYR A 237 21.02 18.12 12.78
N MET A 238 21.13 17.75 11.51
CA MET A 238 22.23 18.19 10.63
C MET A 238 22.21 19.70 10.43
N VAL A 239 21.07 20.29 10.17
CA VAL A 239 20.89 21.75 10.10
C VAL A 239 21.32 22.42 11.39
N GLY A 240 20.84 21.94 12.55
CA GLY A 240 21.16 22.53 13.84
C GLY A 240 22.64 22.46 14.17
N ARG A 241 23.31 21.35 13.83
CA ARG A 241 24.76 21.18 14.03
C ARG A 241 25.56 22.17 13.15
N ASP A 242 25.27 22.24 11.86
CA ASP A 242 26.02 23.08 10.94
C ASP A 242 25.91 24.57 11.30
N ILE A 243 24.69 25.02 11.64
CA ILE A 243 24.48 26.38 12.10
C ILE A 243 25.28 26.66 13.39
N ALA A 244 25.31 25.72 14.36
CA ALA A 244 26.05 25.89 15.60
C ALA A 244 27.58 25.93 15.39
N ASP A 245 28.10 25.13 14.45
CA ASP A 245 29.50 25.08 14.10
C ASP A 245 29.98 26.32 13.31
N SER A 246 29.02 27.08 12.74
CA SER A 246 29.25 28.30 11.93
C SER A 246 29.20 29.59 12.75
N LEU A 247 28.76 29.55 14.01
CA LEU A 247 28.68 30.69 14.93
C LEU A 247 29.97 30.86 15.74
#